data_c3737eb1f103fb251e5c9c8e68a69c5f
#
_entry.id   c3737eb1f103fb251e5c9c8e68a69c5f
#
_cell.length_a   1.000
_cell.length_b   1.000
_cell.length_c   1.000
_cell.angle_alpha   90.00
_cell.angle_beta   90.00
_cell.angle_gamma   90.00
#
_symmetry.space_group_name_H-M   'P 1'
#
loop_
_entity.id
_entity.type
_entity.pdbx_description
1 polymer ?
#
loop_
_entity_poly.entity_id
_entity_poly.type
_entity_poly.pdbx_seq_one_letter_code
_entity_poly.pdbx_strand_id
1 'polypeptide(L)'
;MNFAQIDTGTFAALEADGLLISETTVVPALESQRIFGAQDERHTTYTVTARFYKAVDSNFAEEESLAPISMFVEPHPPEIAMSLDRLRTKYPDPKKLGFLVMRFAPGKPYERIVQIIKNTAAKFGVVVVRADENDFHADLWGNVRTHLHGCGFGIAVYERIETNEPNANVGLEVGYLMAMNKPVLLLKDKTVQALQADLAGKLYKQFDPHDPDGTVPDQLTRWLEDNGIAVDPAKG
;
A
#
# COMPACT_ATOMS: atom_id res chain seq x y z
N MET A 1 0.54 13.81 15.93
CA MET A 1 1.48 14.04 17.06
C MET A 1 2.55 12.97 16.96
N ASN A 2 3.82 13.36 16.90
CA ASN A 2 4.91 12.38 16.73
C ASN A 2 5.28 11.84 18.12
N PHE A 3 4.83 10.66 18.48
CA PHE A 3 5.07 10.02 19.79
C PHE A 3 6.57 9.86 20.14
N ALA A 4 7.47 9.97 19.18
CA ALA A 4 8.91 9.89 19.39
C ALA A 4 9.52 11.09 20.18
N GLN A 5 8.73 12.11 20.49
CA GLN A 5 9.17 13.29 21.26
C GLN A 5 8.50 13.44 22.62
N ILE A 6 7.66 12.48 23.04
CA ILE A 6 6.99 12.53 24.34
C ILE A 6 7.94 11.88 25.35
N ASP A 7 8.33 12.62 26.38
CA ASP A 7 9.16 12.07 27.45
C ASP A 7 8.39 11.10 28.35
N THR A 8 9.12 10.25 29.09
CA THR A 8 8.53 9.21 29.95
C THR A 8 7.64 9.79 31.06
N GLY A 9 7.89 11.01 31.50
CA GLY A 9 7.07 11.68 32.52
C GLY A 9 5.70 12.06 31.97
N THR A 10 5.63 12.47 30.72
CA THR A 10 4.37 12.78 30.04
C THR A 10 3.50 11.53 29.86
N PHE A 11 4.10 10.38 29.51
CA PHE A 11 3.35 9.11 29.43
C PHE A 11 2.76 8.70 30.78
N ALA A 12 3.55 8.80 31.86
CA ALA A 12 3.09 8.48 33.22
C ALA A 12 1.94 9.39 33.68
N ALA A 13 1.98 10.68 33.34
CA ALA A 13 0.91 11.61 33.65
C ALA A 13 -0.40 11.25 32.91
N LEU A 14 -0.31 10.97 31.59
CA LEU A 14 -1.45 10.58 30.79
C LEU A 14 -2.09 9.24 31.25
N GLU A 15 -1.26 8.32 31.77
CA GLU A 15 -1.72 7.06 32.35
C GLU A 15 -2.42 7.28 33.70
N ALA A 16 -1.85 8.13 34.58
CA ALA A 16 -2.44 8.50 35.86
C ALA A 16 -3.82 9.17 35.69
N ASP A 17 -4.01 9.96 34.62
CA ASP A 17 -5.27 10.59 34.28
C ASP A 17 -6.27 9.63 33.59
N GLY A 18 -5.86 8.39 33.36
CA GLY A 18 -6.67 7.37 32.67
C GLY A 18 -6.91 7.67 31.19
N LEU A 19 -6.03 8.45 30.59
CA LEU A 19 -6.05 8.79 29.16
C LEU A 19 -5.33 7.74 28.32
N LEU A 20 -4.33 7.06 28.91
CA LEU A 20 -3.62 5.92 28.34
C LEU A 20 -3.76 4.69 29.25
N ILE A 21 -3.64 3.52 28.66
CA ILE A 21 -3.46 2.24 29.37
C ILE A 21 -2.17 1.64 28.84
N SER A 22 -1.26 1.28 29.73
CA SER A 22 -0.03 0.56 29.37
C SER A 22 -0.17 -0.93 29.67
N GLU A 23 0.38 -1.75 28.80
CA GLU A 23 0.56 -3.19 29.00
C GLU A 23 2.01 -3.54 28.72
N THR A 24 2.69 -4.11 29.72
CA THR A 24 4.08 -4.52 29.57
C THR A 24 4.17 -6.03 29.41
N THR A 25 4.68 -6.47 28.28
CA THR A 25 4.97 -7.87 28.00
C THR A 25 6.47 -8.10 28.15
N VAL A 26 6.84 -9.16 28.88
CA VAL A 26 8.24 -9.60 28.99
C VAL A 26 8.47 -10.73 28.00
N VAL A 27 9.38 -10.51 27.05
CA VAL A 27 9.84 -11.55 26.11
C VAL A 27 11.10 -12.17 26.70
N PRO A 28 11.06 -13.45 27.16
CA PRO A 28 12.21 -14.09 27.75
C PRO A 28 13.29 -14.32 26.68
N ALA A 29 14.54 -14.01 27.03
CA ALA A 29 15.68 -14.38 26.21
C ALA A 29 15.82 -15.92 26.15
N LEU A 30 16.14 -16.44 24.94
CA LEU A 30 16.39 -17.87 24.78
C LEU A 30 17.60 -18.32 25.62
N GLU A 31 17.57 -19.54 26.15
CA GLU A 31 18.66 -20.07 26.99
C GLU A 31 20.04 -19.97 26.32
N SER A 32 20.10 -20.22 25.02
CA SER A 32 21.31 -20.06 24.19
C SER A 32 21.83 -18.62 24.13
N GLN A 33 20.97 -17.62 24.28
CA GLN A 33 21.31 -16.20 24.27
C GLN A 33 21.72 -15.72 25.69
N ARG A 34 21.15 -16.29 26.76
CA ARG A 34 21.50 -15.98 28.15
C ARG A 34 22.95 -16.32 28.47
N ILE A 35 23.50 -17.35 27.83
CA ILE A 35 24.92 -17.73 27.98
C ILE A 35 25.85 -16.59 27.49
N PHE A 36 25.39 -15.73 26.56
CA PHE A 36 26.11 -14.57 26.05
C PHE A 36 25.71 -13.26 26.72
N GLY A 37 24.97 -13.29 27.83
CA GLY A 37 24.61 -12.12 28.62
C GLY A 37 23.33 -11.38 28.13
N ALA A 38 22.54 -11.99 27.28
CA ALA A 38 21.26 -11.43 26.90
C ALA A 38 20.27 -11.42 28.08
N GLN A 39 19.55 -10.32 28.21
CA GLN A 39 18.48 -10.14 29.19
C GLN A 39 17.11 -10.24 28.54
N ASP A 40 16.09 -10.48 29.37
CA ASP A 40 14.70 -10.46 28.90
C ASP A 40 14.34 -9.07 28.43
N GLU A 41 13.71 -8.98 27.25
CA GLU A 41 13.25 -7.70 26.68
C GLU A 41 11.86 -7.35 27.24
N ARG A 42 11.69 -6.09 27.61
CA ARG A 42 10.40 -5.55 28.05
C ARG A 42 9.82 -4.64 26.97
N HIS A 43 8.66 -5.02 26.46
CA HIS A 43 7.90 -4.21 25.52
C HIS A 43 6.67 -3.63 26.23
N THR A 44 6.57 -2.30 26.27
CA THR A 44 5.40 -1.61 26.81
C THR A 44 4.59 -1.05 25.68
N THR A 45 3.33 -1.50 25.56
CA THR A 45 2.36 -0.99 24.57
C THR A 45 1.41 -0.04 25.28
N TYR A 46 1.20 1.15 24.69
CA TYR A 46 0.27 2.15 25.18
C TYR A 46 -0.97 2.18 24.31
N THR A 47 -2.14 2.06 24.93
CA THR A 47 -3.44 2.16 24.27
C THR A 47 -4.14 3.44 24.69
N VAL A 48 -4.58 4.22 23.70
CA VAL A 48 -5.33 5.46 23.93
C VAL A 48 -6.76 5.13 24.35
N THR A 49 -7.21 5.70 25.44
CA THR A 49 -8.57 5.45 25.97
C THR A 49 -9.63 6.36 25.32
N ALA A 50 -10.89 5.99 25.44
CA ALA A 50 -12.01 6.84 25.03
C ALA A 50 -12.05 8.20 25.77
N ARG A 51 -11.45 8.28 26.97
CA ARG A 51 -11.32 9.55 27.72
C ARG A 51 -10.35 10.52 27.04
N PHE A 52 -9.27 10.00 26.47
CA PHE A 52 -8.34 10.82 25.69
C PHE A 52 -9.05 11.49 24.51
N TYR A 53 -9.81 10.71 23.75
CA TYR A 53 -10.58 11.24 22.62
C TYR A 53 -11.57 12.32 23.06
N LYS A 54 -12.29 12.11 24.17
CA LYS A 54 -13.21 13.12 24.74
C LYS A 54 -12.47 14.38 25.23
N ALA A 55 -11.29 14.23 25.84
CA ALA A 55 -10.51 15.37 26.29
C ALA A 55 -9.95 16.19 25.12
N VAL A 56 -9.55 15.53 24.04
CA VAL A 56 -9.14 16.18 22.80
C VAL A 56 -10.33 16.92 22.18
N ASP A 57 -11.48 16.26 22.02
CA ASP A 57 -12.68 16.87 21.43
C ASP A 57 -13.16 18.10 22.23
N SER A 58 -13.11 18.05 23.59
CA SER A 58 -13.52 19.18 24.42
C SER A 58 -12.64 20.41 24.29
N ASN A 59 -11.35 20.23 23.98
CA ASN A 59 -10.41 21.33 23.78
C ASN A 59 -10.45 21.92 22.35
N PHE A 60 -11.04 21.18 21.38
CA PHE A 60 -11.23 21.64 20.01
C PHE A 60 -12.63 22.21 19.74
N ALA A 61 -13.55 22.19 20.70
CA ALA A 61 -14.93 22.65 20.51
C ALA A 61 -15.08 24.18 20.43
N GLU A 62 -14.02 24.97 20.62
CA GLU A 62 -14.05 26.44 20.49
C GLU A 62 -13.52 27.00 19.16
N GLU A 63 -13.03 26.17 18.24
CA GLU A 63 -12.65 26.61 16.91
C GLU A 63 -13.43 25.87 15.82
N GLU A 64 -14.35 26.63 15.18
CA GLU A 64 -15.01 26.42 13.88
C GLU A 64 -15.13 24.96 13.37
N SER A 65 -16.39 24.56 13.19
CA SER A 65 -16.91 23.55 12.25
C SER A 65 -15.93 23.09 11.16
N LEU A 66 -14.92 22.35 11.53
CA LEU A 66 -14.16 21.55 10.60
C LEU A 66 -14.84 20.18 10.50
N ALA A 67 -15.23 19.81 9.26
CA ALA A 67 -15.70 18.47 8.93
C ALA A 67 -14.82 17.40 9.61
N PRO A 68 -15.39 16.24 9.99
CA PRO A 68 -14.63 15.22 10.70
C PRO A 68 -13.38 14.86 9.89
N ILE A 69 -12.24 15.34 10.35
CA ILE A 69 -10.94 14.91 9.81
C ILE A 69 -10.86 13.43 10.16
N SER A 70 -11.06 12.59 9.16
CA SER A 70 -10.74 11.18 9.26
C SER A 70 -9.26 11.07 9.61
N MET A 71 -8.96 10.89 10.90
CA MET A 71 -7.59 10.78 11.43
C MET A 71 -6.96 9.40 11.15
N PHE A 72 -7.39 8.72 10.09
CA PHE A 72 -6.63 7.64 9.45
C PHE A 72 -5.89 8.18 8.23
N VAL A 73 -5.03 9.18 8.44
CA VAL A 73 -3.94 9.41 7.51
C VAL A 73 -3.00 8.23 7.73
N GLU A 74 -2.99 7.28 6.80
CA GLU A 74 -1.94 6.24 6.80
C GLU A 74 -0.59 6.95 6.89
N PRO A 75 0.25 6.63 7.90
CA PRO A 75 1.51 7.32 8.09
C PRO A 75 2.38 7.08 6.86
N HIS A 76 2.51 8.10 6.03
CA HIS A 76 3.45 8.05 4.91
C HIS A 76 4.82 8.59 5.36
N PRO A 77 5.91 8.11 4.76
CA PRO A 77 7.24 8.63 5.04
C PRO A 77 7.30 10.16 4.81
N PRO A 78 7.85 10.94 5.75
CA PRO A 78 7.86 12.40 5.65
C PRO A 78 8.49 12.93 4.36
N GLU A 79 9.49 12.23 3.84
CA GLU A 79 10.23 12.59 2.64
C GLU A 79 9.39 12.57 1.35
N ILE A 80 8.27 11.84 1.32
CA ILE A 80 7.37 11.83 0.16
C ILE A 80 6.13 12.71 0.34
N ALA A 81 5.96 13.40 1.45
CA ALA A 81 4.75 14.18 1.76
C ALA A 81 4.37 15.15 0.63
N MET A 82 5.29 15.99 0.20
CA MET A 82 5.06 16.97 -0.88
C MET A 82 4.73 16.29 -2.23
N SER A 83 5.38 15.16 -2.51
CA SER A 83 5.15 14.40 -3.74
C SER A 83 3.77 13.76 -3.73
N LEU A 84 3.37 13.25 -2.57
CA LEU A 84 2.07 12.66 -2.35
C LEU A 84 0.93 13.68 -2.50
N ASP A 85 1.13 14.90 -2.00
CA ASP A 85 0.17 16.01 -2.18
C ASP A 85 0.01 16.39 -3.66
N ARG A 86 1.11 16.42 -4.42
CA ARG A 86 1.07 16.63 -5.89
C ARG A 86 0.30 15.53 -6.60
N LEU A 87 0.56 14.26 -6.23
CA LEU A 87 -0.16 13.12 -6.80
C LEU A 87 -1.65 13.20 -6.49
N ARG A 88 -2.03 13.48 -5.23
CA ARG A 88 -3.43 13.62 -4.79
C ARG A 88 -4.14 14.79 -5.44
N THR A 89 -3.44 15.88 -5.68
CA THR A 89 -3.97 17.03 -6.44
C THR A 89 -4.30 16.62 -7.88
N LYS A 90 -3.44 15.83 -8.51
CA LYS A 90 -3.65 15.34 -9.89
C LYS A 90 -4.71 14.24 -9.97
N TYR A 91 -4.75 13.38 -8.95
CA TYR A 91 -5.64 12.22 -8.86
C TYR A 91 -6.37 12.22 -7.51
N PRO A 92 -7.50 12.95 -7.40
CA PRO A 92 -8.14 13.21 -6.10
C PRO A 92 -8.85 11.99 -5.48
N ASP A 93 -9.18 10.97 -6.29
CA ASP A 93 -9.81 9.74 -5.79
C ASP A 93 -8.83 8.56 -5.77
N PRO A 94 -8.18 8.27 -4.63
CA PRO A 94 -7.24 7.16 -4.53
C PRO A 94 -7.92 5.79 -4.73
N LYS A 95 -9.22 5.65 -4.46
CA LYS A 95 -9.97 4.40 -4.65
C LYS A 95 -10.11 4.04 -6.13
N LYS A 96 -10.07 5.04 -7.00
CA LYS A 96 -10.12 4.91 -8.46
C LYS A 96 -8.74 5.05 -9.11
N LEU A 97 -7.67 5.03 -8.32
CA LEU A 97 -6.30 5.13 -8.81
C LEU A 97 -5.54 3.83 -8.53
N GLY A 98 -5.12 3.14 -9.58
CA GLY A 98 -4.32 1.91 -9.52
C GLY A 98 -2.86 2.15 -9.88
N PHE A 99 -1.94 1.52 -9.17
CA PHE A 99 -0.51 1.53 -9.48
C PHE A 99 -0.13 0.27 -10.28
N LEU A 100 0.37 0.47 -11.51
CA LEU A 100 0.85 -0.62 -12.36
C LEU A 100 2.31 -0.91 -12.06
N VAL A 101 2.53 -2.07 -11.45
CA VAL A 101 3.84 -2.61 -11.06
C VAL A 101 4.27 -3.62 -12.12
N MET A 102 5.27 -3.26 -12.91
CA MET A 102 5.84 -4.15 -13.93
C MET A 102 7.27 -3.75 -14.28
N ARG A 103 7.96 -4.59 -15.02
CA ARG A 103 9.28 -4.25 -15.56
C ARG A 103 9.21 -2.97 -16.40
N PHE A 104 10.15 -2.05 -16.17
CA PHE A 104 10.40 -0.93 -17.06
C PHE A 104 11.28 -1.40 -18.22
N ALA A 105 10.68 -1.74 -19.33
CA ALA A 105 11.41 -2.13 -20.54
C ALA A 105 10.74 -1.46 -21.75
N PRO A 106 11.54 -1.00 -22.72
CA PRO A 106 11.02 -0.50 -23.97
C PRO A 106 10.51 -1.65 -24.83
N GLY A 107 9.53 -1.39 -25.67
CA GLY A 107 9.10 -2.33 -26.69
C GLY A 107 7.60 -2.58 -26.74
N LYS A 108 7.14 -2.88 -27.96
CA LYS A 108 5.72 -3.07 -28.27
C LYS A 108 4.96 -4.05 -27.38
N PRO A 109 5.55 -5.20 -26.93
CA PRO A 109 4.82 -6.11 -26.06
C PRO A 109 4.46 -5.48 -24.71
N TYR A 110 5.39 -4.74 -24.10
CA TYR A 110 5.14 -4.05 -22.83
C TYR A 110 4.14 -2.93 -22.97
N GLU A 111 4.28 -2.09 -24.02
CA GLU A 111 3.36 -1.00 -24.31
C GLU A 111 1.94 -1.52 -24.52
N ARG A 112 1.78 -2.66 -25.22
CA ARG A 112 0.48 -3.28 -25.45
C ARG A 112 -0.18 -3.73 -24.15
N ILE A 113 0.53 -4.40 -23.26
CA ILE A 113 0.02 -4.82 -21.95
C ILE A 113 -0.43 -3.61 -21.13
N VAL A 114 0.41 -2.55 -21.07
CA VAL A 114 0.08 -1.29 -20.38
C VAL A 114 -1.20 -0.69 -20.94
N GLN A 115 -1.30 -0.58 -22.28
CA GLN A 115 -2.44 0.03 -22.94
C GLN A 115 -3.74 -0.74 -22.69
N ILE A 116 -3.69 -2.07 -22.73
CA ILE A 116 -4.85 -2.93 -22.48
C ILE A 116 -5.32 -2.77 -21.03
N ILE A 117 -4.41 -2.80 -20.05
CA ILE A 117 -4.75 -2.62 -18.66
C ILE A 117 -5.41 -1.25 -18.45
N LYS A 118 -4.81 -0.18 -18.97
CA LYS A 118 -5.36 1.18 -18.85
C LYS A 118 -6.72 1.33 -19.51
N ASN A 119 -6.86 0.85 -20.75
CA ASN A 119 -8.11 0.94 -21.50
C ASN A 119 -9.23 0.13 -20.82
N THR A 120 -8.91 -1.03 -20.27
CA THR A 120 -9.88 -1.84 -19.54
C THR A 120 -10.33 -1.16 -18.25
N ALA A 121 -9.40 -0.65 -17.45
CA ALA A 121 -9.70 0.06 -16.21
C ALA A 121 -10.50 1.35 -16.47
N ALA A 122 -10.18 2.09 -17.53
CA ALA A 122 -10.86 3.33 -17.90
C ALA A 122 -12.36 3.15 -18.17
N LYS A 123 -12.81 1.98 -18.62
CA LYS A 123 -14.24 1.67 -18.81
C LYS A 123 -15.05 1.79 -17.51
N PHE A 124 -14.38 1.65 -16.37
CA PHE A 124 -14.96 1.72 -15.01
C PHE A 124 -14.62 3.03 -14.29
N GLY A 125 -14.12 4.03 -15.01
CA GLY A 125 -13.67 5.30 -14.42
C GLY A 125 -12.43 5.15 -13.51
N VAL A 126 -11.67 4.08 -13.71
CA VAL A 126 -10.43 3.79 -12.97
C VAL A 126 -9.24 4.28 -13.77
N VAL A 127 -8.36 5.05 -13.13
CA VAL A 127 -7.09 5.50 -13.69
C VAL A 127 -5.99 4.56 -13.24
N VAL A 128 -5.15 4.10 -14.18
CA VAL A 128 -3.98 3.27 -13.86
C VAL A 128 -2.73 4.02 -14.29
N VAL A 129 -1.79 4.18 -13.35
CA VAL A 129 -0.55 4.95 -13.53
C VAL A 129 0.68 4.07 -13.28
N ARG A 130 1.79 4.41 -13.95
CA ARG A 130 3.13 3.85 -13.70
C ARG A 130 4.03 4.95 -13.16
N ALA A 131 5.07 4.58 -12.41
CA ALA A 131 6.01 5.54 -11.82
C ALA A 131 6.84 6.31 -12.85
N ASP A 132 7.06 5.76 -14.05
CA ASP A 132 7.80 6.40 -15.14
C ASP A 132 7.00 7.39 -15.97
N GLU A 133 5.71 7.55 -15.70
CA GLU A 133 4.84 8.47 -16.45
C GLU A 133 4.76 9.87 -15.82
N ASN A 134 5.10 9.98 -14.54
CA ASN A 134 5.03 11.24 -13.82
C ASN A 134 6.12 11.30 -12.73
N ASP A 135 6.91 12.37 -12.76
CA ASP A 135 7.96 12.63 -11.80
C ASP A 135 7.41 13.50 -10.64
N PHE A 136 6.74 12.85 -9.68
CA PHE A 136 6.29 13.54 -8.47
C PHE A 136 7.43 13.78 -7.47
N HIS A 137 8.45 12.90 -7.49
CA HIS A 137 9.64 12.97 -6.64
C HIS A 137 10.93 13.00 -7.48
N ALA A 138 11.97 13.62 -6.95
CA ALA A 138 13.22 13.82 -7.68
C ALA A 138 14.04 12.52 -7.83
N ASP A 139 13.97 11.60 -6.87
CA ASP A 139 14.61 10.28 -6.97
C ASP A 139 13.60 9.18 -7.32
N LEU A 140 14.11 8.14 -7.98
CA LEU A 140 13.30 7.04 -8.49
C LEU A 140 12.53 6.32 -7.37
N TRP A 141 13.18 5.98 -6.26
CA TRP A 141 12.53 5.24 -5.18
C TRP A 141 11.50 6.10 -4.44
N GLY A 142 11.79 7.39 -4.23
CA GLY A 142 10.82 8.35 -3.71
C GLY A 142 9.59 8.47 -4.62
N ASN A 143 9.79 8.45 -5.95
CA ASN A 143 8.70 8.48 -6.92
C ASN A 143 7.86 7.20 -6.89
N VAL A 144 8.49 6.02 -6.84
CA VAL A 144 7.80 4.73 -6.66
C VAL A 144 6.99 4.71 -5.36
N ARG A 145 7.59 5.11 -4.22
CA ARG A 145 6.88 5.19 -2.93
C ARG A 145 5.70 6.16 -2.96
N THR A 146 5.84 7.27 -3.65
CA THR A 146 4.73 8.22 -3.84
C THR A 146 3.53 7.54 -4.50
N HIS A 147 3.76 6.74 -5.54
CA HIS A 147 2.69 5.98 -6.20
C HIS A 147 2.15 4.86 -5.30
N LEU A 148 3.03 4.11 -4.60
CA LEU A 148 2.63 3.06 -3.66
C LEU A 148 1.70 3.60 -2.57
N HIS A 149 1.99 4.79 -2.02
CA HIS A 149 1.16 5.43 -1.00
C HIS A 149 -0.10 6.10 -1.57
N GLY A 150 0.02 6.74 -2.75
CA GLY A 150 -1.08 7.52 -3.33
C GLY A 150 -2.17 6.70 -4.01
N CYS A 151 -1.82 5.53 -4.56
CA CYS A 151 -2.78 4.64 -5.22
C CYS A 151 -3.53 3.78 -4.22
N GLY A 152 -4.81 3.50 -4.47
CA GLY A 152 -5.65 2.67 -3.59
C GLY A 152 -5.40 1.18 -3.75
N PHE A 153 -4.85 0.74 -4.87
CA PHE A 153 -4.57 -0.66 -5.17
C PHE A 153 -3.41 -0.81 -6.16
N GLY A 154 -2.90 -2.03 -6.30
CA GLY A 154 -1.86 -2.39 -7.25
C GLY A 154 -2.32 -3.38 -8.32
N ILE A 155 -1.71 -3.30 -9.50
CA ILE A 155 -1.78 -4.30 -10.55
C ILE A 155 -0.35 -4.70 -10.86
N ALA A 156 0.04 -5.92 -10.51
CA ALA A 156 1.40 -6.42 -10.70
C ALA A 156 1.45 -7.42 -11.86
N VAL A 157 2.37 -7.19 -12.80
CA VAL A 157 2.57 -8.04 -13.98
C VAL A 157 3.87 -8.80 -13.86
N TYR A 158 3.75 -10.11 -13.72
CA TYR A 158 4.87 -11.06 -13.73
C TYR A 158 4.98 -11.68 -15.12
N GLU A 159 6.01 -11.30 -15.87
CA GLU A 159 6.19 -11.68 -17.27
C GLU A 159 7.59 -12.27 -17.53
N ARG A 160 7.73 -12.95 -18.66
CA ARG A 160 8.98 -13.55 -19.18
C ARG A 160 9.22 -13.16 -20.64
N ILE A 161 8.96 -11.91 -20.99
CA ILE A 161 9.06 -11.44 -22.39
C ILE A 161 10.52 -11.38 -22.84
N GLU A 162 11.42 -10.82 -22.00
CA GLU A 162 12.85 -10.68 -22.35
C GLU A 162 13.77 -11.61 -21.57
N THR A 163 13.40 -11.93 -20.33
CA THR A 163 14.23 -12.75 -19.45
C THR A 163 13.44 -13.85 -18.78
N ASN A 164 14.10 -14.95 -18.46
CA ASN A 164 13.48 -16.06 -17.74
C ASN A 164 13.34 -15.80 -16.23
N GLU A 165 13.96 -14.75 -15.73
CA GLU A 165 13.97 -14.44 -14.31
C GLU A 165 12.90 -13.42 -13.95
N PRO A 166 12.15 -13.66 -12.85
CA PRO A 166 11.20 -12.68 -12.32
C PRO A 166 11.93 -11.37 -11.97
N ASN A 167 11.29 -10.25 -12.26
CA ASN A 167 11.83 -8.96 -11.85
C ASN A 167 11.71 -8.80 -10.32
N ALA A 168 12.85 -8.73 -9.62
CA ALA A 168 12.89 -8.57 -8.16
C ALA A 168 12.19 -7.30 -7.68
N ASN A 169 12.23 -6.20 -8.46
CA ASN A 169 11.57 -4.95 -8.10
C ASN A 169 10.05 -5.10 -8.04
N VAL A 170 9.45 -5.89 -8.95
CA VAL A 170 8.02 -6.20 -8.90
C VAL A 170 7.66 -6.89 -7.59
N GLY A 171 8.48 -7.84 -7.14
CA GLY A 171 8.28 -8.52 -5.85
C GLY A 171 8.37 -7.56 -4.65
N LEU A 172 9.35 -6.65 -4.65
CA LEU A 172 9.53 -5.64 -3.62
C LEU A 172 8.32 -4.70 -3.52
N GLU A 173 7.86 -4.18 -4.65
CA GLU A 173 6.73 -3.24 -4.73
C GLU A 173 5.41 -3.92 -4.33
N VAL A 174 5.19 -5.17 -4.74
CA VAL A 174 4.04 -5.98 -4.31
C VAL A 174 4.07 -6.23 -2.80
N GLY A 175 5.23 -6.60 -2.25
CA GLY A 175 5.40 -6.77 -0.80
C GLY A 175 5.10 -5.49 -0.03
N TYR A 176 5.52 -4.34 -0.55
CA TYR A 176 5.24 -3.04 0.04
C TYR A 176 3.74 -2.71 0.04
N LEU A 177 3.03 -2.93 -1.08
CA LEU A 177 1.57 -2.75 -1.16
C LEU A 177 0.82 -3.66 -0.18
N MET A 178 1.24 -4.94 -0.08
CA MET A 178 0.63 -5.89 0.84
C MET A 178 0.86 -5.51 2.31
N ALA A 179 2.05 -4.99 2.65
CA ALA A 179 2.35 -4.48 4.00
C ALA A 179 1.46 -3.29 4.39
N MET A 180 1.01 -2.51 3.40
CA MET A 180 0.03 -1.43 3.58
C MET A 180 -1.43 -1.90 3.51
N ASN A 181 -1.71 -3.21 3.49
CA ASN A 181 -3.03 -3.80 3.34
C ASN A 181 -3.78 -3.35 2.07
N LYS A 182 -3.05 -2.95 1.03
CA LYS A 182 -3.67 -2.58 -0.25
C LYS A 182 -3.98 -3.82 -1.08
N PRO A 183 -5.16 -3.89 -1.75
CA PRO A 183 -5.46 -4.97 -2.66
C PRO A 183 -4.51 -4.95 -3.86
N VAL A 184 -4.03 -6.12 -4.27
CA VAL A 184 -3.13 -6.26 -5.43
C VAL A 184 -3.64 -7.37 -6.34
N LEU A 185 -3.88 -7.02 -7.62
CA LEU A 185 -4.07 -7.99 -8.68
C LEU A 185 -2.71 -8.52 -9.13
N LEU A 186 -2.50 -9.84 -9.04
CA LEU A 186 -1.32 -10.50 -9.59
C LEU A 186 -1.66 -11.09 -10.97
N LEU A 187 -1.18 -10.45 -12.04
CA LEU A 187 -1.23 -10.97 -13.40
C LEU A 187 0.05 -11.76 -13.68
N LYS A 188 -0.09 -13.05 -13.93
CA LYS A 188 1.02 -13.95 -14.20
C LYS A 188 0.98 -14.42 -15.63
N ASP A 189 2.05 -14.18 -16.39
CA ASP A 189 2.29 -14.80 -17.68
C ASP A 189 2.18 -16.34 -17.56
N LYS A 190 1.42 -16.95 -18.45
CA LYS A 190 1.21 -18.41 -18.46
C LYS A 190 2.50 -19.23 -18.53
N THR A 191 3.59 -18.66 -19.03
CA THR A 191 4.89 -19.33 -19.15
C THR A 191 5.74 -19.23 -17.87
N VAL A 192 5.39 -18.37 -16.93
CA VAL A 192 6.04 -18.31 -15.60
C VAL A 192 5.60 -19.52 -14.78
N GLN A 193 6.55 -20.42 -14.46
CA GLN A 193 6.23 -21.66 -13.76
C GLN A 193 5.77 -21.43 -12.33
N ALA A 194 6.50 -20.61 -11.56
CA ALA A 194 6.17 -20.29 -10.17
C ALA A 194 6.40 -18.81 -9.89
N LEU A 195 5.56 -18.21 -9.04
CA LEU A 195 5.85 -16.96 -8.38
C LEU A 195 6.86 -17.21 -7.26
N GLN A 196 7.45 -16.13 -6.74
CA GLN A 196 8.29 -16.20 -5.56
C GLN A 196 7.57 -16.91 -4.41
N ALA A 197 8.31 -17.61 -3.54
CA ALA A 197 7.75 -18.47 -2.50
C ALA A 197 6.73 -17.75 -1.60
N ASP A 198 6.98 -16.48 -1.27
CA ASP A 198 6.11 -15.66 -0.43
C ASP A 198 4.77 -15.30 -1.11
N LEU A 199 4.70 -15.41 -2.43
CA LEU A 199 3.50 -15.18 -3.24
C LEU A 199 2.83 -16.48 -3.70
N ALA A 200 3.44 -17.64 -3.48
CA ALA A 200 2.94 -18.94 -3.98
C ALA A 200 1.55 -19.29 -3.42
N GLY A 201 1.19 -18.78 -2.24
CA GLY A 201 -0.13 -18.95 -1.63
C GLY A 201 -1.18 -17.91 -2.06
N LYS A 202 -0.84 -16.93 -2.87
CA LYS A 202 -1.77 -15.89 -3.31
C LYS A 202 -2.47 -16.29 -4.60
N LEU A 203 -3.74 -15.89 -4.72
CA LEU A 203 -4.47 -16.05 -5.96
C LEU A 203 -3.89 -15.11 -7.03
N TYR A 204 -3.52 -15.70 -8.15
CA TYR A 204 -3.09 -14.95 -9.33
C TYR A 204 -4.01 -15.23 -10.51
N LYS A 205 -4.03 -14.33 -11.48
CA LYS A 205 -4.74 -14.48 -12.74
C LYS A 205 -3.72 -14.68 -13.86
N GLN A 206 -3.89 -15.74 -14.63
CA GLN A 206 -2.99 -16.02 -15.77
C GLN A 206 -3.38 -15.18 -16.98
N PHE A 207 -2.39 -14.73 -17.73
CA PHE A 207 -2.58 -14.09 -19.02
C PHE A 207 -1.59 -14.63 -20.05
N ASP A 208 -1.90 -14.43 -21.33
CA ASP A 208 -1.01 -14.75 -22.44
C ASP A 208 -0.31 -13.48 -22.94
N PRO A 209 1.03 -13.34 -22.83
CA PRO A 209 1.74 -12.17 -23.33
C PRO A 209 1.69 -12.05 -24.84
N HIS A 210 1.37 -13.14 -25.58
CA HIS A 210 1.17 -13.11 -27.04
C HIS A 210 -0.26 -12.72 -27.44
N ASP A 211 -1.21 -12.87 -26.51
CA ASP A 211 -2.62 -12.46 -26.68
C ASP A 211 -3.12 -11.75 -25.41
N PRO A 212 -2.56 -10.60 -25.05
CA PRO A 212 -3.00 -9.88 -23.87
C PRO A 212 -4.41 -9.28 -24.05
N ASP A 213 -4.84 -8.97 -25.26
CA ASP A 213 -6.20 -8.46 -25.56
C ASP A 213 -7.28 -9.49 -25.24
N GLY A 214 -7.01 -10.77 -25.52
CA GLY A 214 -7.94 -11.87 -25.25
C GLY A 214 -7.93 -12.35 -23.79
N THR A 215 -6.89 -12.02 -23.02
CA THR A 215 -6.69 -12.66 -21.71
C THR A 215 -6.69 -11.70 -20.52
N VAL A 216 -6.27 -10.44 -20.67
CA VAL A 216 -6.17 -9.50 -19.56
C VAL A 216 -7.51 -8.85 -19.20
N PRO A 217 -8.36 -8.39 -20.17
CA PRO A 217 -9.54 -7.60 -19.84
C PRO A 217 -10.51 -8.29 -18.89
N ASP A 218 -10.85 -9.55 -19.14
CA ASP A 218 -11.79 -10.29 -18.31
C ASP A 218 -11.27 -10.51 -16.89
N GLN A 219 -9.97 -10.78 -16.76
CA GLN A 219 -9.33 -10.99 -15.46
C GLN A 219 -9.32 -9.70 -14.63
N LEU A 220 -8.99 -8.58 -15.28
CA LEU A 220 -8.94 -7.27 -14.63
C LEU A 220 -10.36 -6.81 -14.24
N THR A 221 -11.33 -6.93 -15.15
CA THR A 221 -12.72 -6.54 -14.90
C THR A 221 -13.28 -7.27 -13.68
N ARG A 222 -13.21 -8.60 -13.66
CA ARG A 222 -13.70 -9.40 -12.53
C ARG A 222 -13.02 -9.02 -11.22
N TRP A 223 -11.70 -8.81 -11.26
CA TRP A 223 -10.98 -8.45 -10.06
C TRP A 223 -11.38 -7.06 -9.53
N LEU A 224 -11.60 -6.08 -10.40
CA LEU A 224 -12.09 -4.74 -10.02
C LEU A 224 -13.49 -4.81 -9.40
N GLU A 225 -14.39 -5.63 -9.96
CA GLU A 225 -15.72 -5.88 -9.41
C GLU A 225 -15.67 -6.58 -8.05
N ASP A 226 -14.91 -7.69 -7.95
CA ASP A 226 -14.77 -8.50 -6.72
C ASP A 226 -14.20 -7.68 -5.54
N ASN A 227 -13.40 -6.65 -5.82
CA ASN A 227 -12.82 -5.75 -4.80
C ASN A 227 -13.64 -4.45 -4.61
N GLY A 228 -14.81 -4.32 -5.23
CA GLY A 228 -15.67 -3.14 -5.10
C GLY A 228 -15.08 -1.85 -5.66
N ILE A 229 -14.05 -1.95 -6.50
CA ILE A 229 -13.39 -0.81 -7.15
C ILE A 229 -14.20 -0.34 -8.35
N ALA A 230 -14.78 -1.27 -9.10
CA ALA A 230 -15.68 -1.02 -10.21
C ALA A 230 -17.07 -1.54 -9.89
N VAL A 231 -18.09 -0.75 -10.25
CA VAL A 231 -19.49 -1.21 -10.31
C VAL A 231 -19.82 -1.31 -11.78
N ASP A 232 -20.29 -2.47 -12.23
CA ASP A 232 -20.76 -2.66 -13.60
C ASP A 232 -21.96 -1.71 -13.85
N PRO A 233 -21.85 -0.71 -14.72
CA PRO A 233 -22.95 0.19 -14.99
C PRO A 233 -24.17 -0.51 -15.63
N ALA A 234 -24.01 -1.75 -16.10
CA ALA A 234 -25.11 -2.57 -16.65
C ALA A 234 -25.87 -3.38 -15.58
N LYS A 235 -25.37 -3.40 -14.33
CA LYS A 235 -25.97 -4.14 -13.20
C LYS A 235 -26.58 -3.24 -12.12
N GLY A 236 -26.62 -1.92 -12.34
CA GLY A 236 -27.20 -0.90 -11.46
C GLY A 236 -28.56 -0.38 -11.93
#